data_66339b8da576a6ac4c7deae1317514e7
#
_entry.id   66339b8da576a6ac4c7deae1317514e7
#
_cell.length_a   1.000
_cell.length_b   1.000
_cell.length_c   1.000
_cell.angle_alpha   90.00
_cell.angle_beta   90.00
_cell.angle_gamma   90.00
#
_symmetry.space_group_name_H-M   'P 1'
#
loop_
_entity.id
_entity.type
_entity.pdbx_description
1 polymer ?
#
loop_
_entity_poly.entity_id
_entity_poly.type
_entity_poly.pdbx_seq_one_letter_code
_entity_poly.pdbx_strand_id
1 'polypeptide(L)'
;TTTDATGSTRQMTWSRYGQLLAFTDCSGYQTRYEYDRFGQMTAVHREEGISLYRRYDNRGRLTSVKDAQGRETRYEYNAAGDLTAVITPDGNRSETQYDAWGKAVSTTQGGLTRSMEYDAAGRVISLTNENGSHSVFSYDALDRLVQQGGFDGRTQRYHYDLTGKLTQSEDEGLVTLWHYDASDRITHRTVNGDPAEQWQYDGHGWLREISHLSEGHRVAVHYGYDDKGRLTGERQTVENPETGELLWQHETKHAYNEQGLANRVTPDSLPPVEWLTYGSGYLAGMKLGGTPLVEYTRDRLHRETVRSFGSMAGSNAAYELTSTYTPAGQLQSQHLNSLVYDRDYGWNDNGDLVRISGPRQTREYGYSATGRLESVRTLAPDLDIRIPYATDPAGNRLPDPELHPDSTLTAWPDNRIAEDAHYVYHYDEYGRLTEKTDRIPTGVIRTDDERTHHYHYDSQHRLVFHTRIQ
;
A
#
# COMPACT_ATOMS: atom_id res chain seq x y z
N THR A 1 23.62 -0.76 -24.93
CA THR A 1 22.32 -0.21 -25.32
C THR A 1 21.30 -1.32 -25.29
N THR A 2 20.17 -1.05 -24.66
CA THR A 2 19.01 -1.95 -24.64
C THR A 2 17.79 -1.20 -25.17
N THR A 3 16.93 -1.94 -25.88
CA THR A 3 15.68 -1.39 -26.41
C THR A 3 14.51 -2.12 -25.78
N ASP A 4 13.51 -1.38 -25.27
CA ASP A 4 12.31 -1.96 -24.68
C ASP A 4 11.20 -2.21 -25.70
N ALA A 5 10.05 -2.72 -25.26
CA ALA A 5 8.91 -3.04 -26.11
C ALA A 5 8.28 -1.81 -26.79
N THR A 6 8.54 -0.60 -26.27
CA THR A 6 8.06 0.67 -26.88
C THR A 6 8.98 1.20 -27.96
N GLY A 7 10.12 0.56 -28.19
CA GLY A 7 11.19 1.04 -29.08
C GLY A 7 12.11 2.06 -28.43
N SER A 8 11.90 2.40 -27.17
CA SER A 8 12.77 3.31 -26.43
C SER A 8 14.10 2.66 -26.08
N THR A 9 15.18 3.43 -26.18
CA THR A 9 16.53 2.92 -25.95
C THR A 9 17.10 3.42 -24.64
N ARG A 10 17.91 2.58 -24.00
CA ARG A 10 18.67 2.88 -22.80
C ARG A 10 20.14 2.67 -23.11
N GLN A 11 20.97 3.53 -22.58
CA GLN A 11 22.42 3.44 -22.75
C GLN A 11 23.10 3.30 -21.42
N MET A 12 24.11 2.43 -21.38
CA MET A 12 24.91 2.20 -20.18
C MET A 12 26.38 2.36 -20.53
N THR A 13 27.11 3.09 -19.68
CA THR A 13 28.53 3.27 -19.81
C THR A 13 29.22 2.51 -18.67
N TRP A 14 30.20 1.68 -19.03
CA TRP A 14 30.90 0.80 -18.10
C TRP A 14 32.38 1.15 -18.00
N SER A 15 32.94 1.00 -16.80
CA SER A 15 34.38 1.05 -16.64
C SER A 15 35.03 -0.21 -17.21
N ARG A 16 36.37 -0.17 -17.38
CA ARG A 16 37.13 -1.36 -17.73
C ARG A 16 37.07 -2.50 -16.70
N TYR A 17 36.59 -2.23 -15.49
CA TYR A 17 36.41 -3.19 -14.42
C TYR A 17 34.95 -3.70 -14.31
N GLY A 18 34.12 -3.38 -15.28
CA GLY A 18 32.71 -3.83 -15.30
C GLY A 18 31.78 -3.05 -14.39
N GLN A 19 32.19 -1.88 -13.88
CA GLN A 19 31.36 -1.03 -13.03
C GLN A 19 30.51 -0.09 -13.89
N LEU A 20 29.23 0.06 -13.54
CA LEU A 20 28.32 0.98 -14.22
C LEU A 20 28.69 2.41 -13.86
N LEU A 21 29.16 3.20 -14.81
CA LEU A 21 29.53 4.60 -14.61
C LEU A 21 28.37 5.55 -14.87
N ALA A 22 27.54 5.24 -15.87
CA ALA A 22 26.42 6.07 -16.26
C ALA A 22 25.31 5.25 -16.87
N PHE A 23 24.10 5.68 -16.61
CA PHE A 23 22.88 5.15 -17.21
C PHE A 23 22.13 6.31 -17.84
N THR A 24 21.79 6.20 -19.12
CA THR A 24 20.98 7.19 -19.84
C THR A 24 19.64 6.55 -20.19
N ASP A 25 18.55 7.18 -19.77
CA ASP A 25 17.21 6.68 -20.03
C ASP A 25 16.73 6.98 -21.45
N CYS A 26 15.49 6.60 -21.76
CA CYS A 26 14.86 6.78 -23.06
C CYS A 26 14.71 8.25 -23.48
N SER A 27 14.77 9.19 -22.55
CA SER A 27 14.66 10.62 -22.79
C SER A 27 16.00 11.34 -22.82
N GLY A 28 17.11 10.59 -22.72
CA GLY A 28 18.46 11.14 -22.69
C GLY A 28 18.89 11.66 -21.31
N TYR A 29 18.14 11.39 -20.26
CA TYR A 29 18.45 11.82 -18.90
C TYR A 29 19.39 10.83 -18.23
N GLN A 30 20.39 11.34 -17.55
CA GLN A 30 21.52 10.57 -17.10
C GLN A 30 21.59 10.43 -15.59
N THR A 31 21.91 9.20 -15.12
CA THR A 31 22.33 8.91 -13.76
C THR A 31 23.79 8.50 -13.81
N ARG A 32 24.63 9.08 -12.94
CA ARG A 32 26.06 8.81 -12.86
C ARG A 32 26.40 8.18 -11.52
N TYR A 33 27.42 7.31 -11.53
CA TYR A 33 27.85 6.53 -10.38
C TYR A 33 29.32 6.75 -10.11
N GLU A 34 29.70 6.89 -8.84
CA GLU A 34 31.09 6.96 -8.41
C GLU A 34 31.44 5.79 -7.50
N TYR A 35 32.65 5.31 -7.60
CA TYR A 35 33.16 4.16 -6.85
C TYR A 35 34.47 4.51 -6.16
N ASP A 36 34.75 3.87 -5.02
CA ASP A 36 36.05 3.95 -4.37
C ASP A 36 37.04 2.95 -4.99
N ARG A 37 38.25 2.94 -4.48
CA ARG A 37 39.35 2.04 -4.96
C ARG A 37 39.03 0.54 -4.73
N PHE A 38 38.06 0.21 -3.85
CA PHE A 38 37.65 -1.16 -3.57
C PHE A 38 36.43 -1.58 -4.41
N GLY A 39 35.96 -0.74 -5.32
CA GLY A 39 34.81 -1.03 -6.17
C GLY A 39 33.47 -0.80 -5.49
N GLN A 40 33.43 -0.16 -4.36
CA GLN A 40 32.21 0.15 -3.62
C GLN A 40 31.59 1.46 -4.12
N MET A 41 30.29 1.49 -4.34
CA MET A 41 29.58 2.68 -4.83
C MET A 41 29.52 3.75 -3.73
N THR A 42 30.17 4.90 -3.97
CA THR A 42 30.25 6.00 -3.02
C THR A 42 29.26 7.12 -3.30
N ALA A 43 28.80 7.24 -4.55
CA ALA A 43 27.84 8.28 -4.91
C ALA A 43 26.97 7.86 -6.09
N VAL A 44 25.74 8.35 -6.08
CA VAL A 44 24.79 8.28 -7.18
C VAL A 44 24.34 9.71 -7.45
N HIS A 45 24.52 10.18 -8.69
CA HIS A 45 24.11 11.52 -9.12
C HIS A 45 23.00 11.38 -10.16
N ARG A 46 21.80 11.77 -9.78
CA ARG A 46 20.65 11.80 -10.69
C ARG A 46 20.46 13.20 -11.25
N GLU A 47 19.58 13.33 -12.23
CA GLU A 47 19.15 14.63 -12.73
C GLU A 47 18.52 15.48 -11.60
N GLU A 48 18.34 16.76 -11.85
CA GLU A 48 17.76 17.75 -10.89
C GLU A 48 18.57 17.90 -9.61
N GLY A 49 19.86 17.56 -9.63
CA GLY A 49 20.75 17.70 -8.48
C GLY A 49 20.52 16.72 -7.34
N ILE A 50 19.73 15.67 -7.56
CA ILE A 50 19.47 14.66 -6.53
C ILE A 50 20.66 13.71 -6.48
N SER A 51 21.40 13.76 -5.37
CA SER A 51 22.57 12.93 -5.13
C SER A 51 22.44 12.19 -3.82
N LEU A 52 22.97 10.96 -3.80
CA LEU A 52 23.09 10.13 -2.62
C LEU A 52 24.55 9.76 -2.44
N TYR A 53 25.04 9.80 -1.20
CA TYR A 53 26.41 9.49 -0.84
C TYR A 53 26.42 8.34 0.15
N ARG A 54 27.39 7.41 -0.04
CA ARG A 54 27.54 6.23 0.79
C ARG A 54 28.95 6.16 1.35
N ARG A 55 29.06 5.73 2.60
CA ARG A 55 30.32 5.44 3.26
C ARG A 55 30.36 3.99 3.72
N TYR A 56 31.54 3.43 3.74
CA TYR A 56 31.78 2.04 4.10
C TYR A 56 32.88 1.95 5.16
N ASP A 57 32.84 0.91 5.98
CA ASP A 57 33.92 0.58 6.88
C ASP A 57 35.03 -0.21 6.16
N ASN A 58 36.08 -0.55 6.89
CA ASN A 58 37.23 -1.29 6.33
C ASN A 58 36.91 -2.74 5.95
N ARG A 59 35.70 -3.24 6.30
CA ARG A 59 35.20 -4.56 5.91
C ARG A 59 34.23 -4.48 4.73
N GLY A 60 34.01 -3.30 4.17
CA GLY A 60 33.11 -3.11 3.04
C GLY A 60 31.63 -3.01 3.41
N ARG A 61 31.30 -2.82 4.69
CA ARG A 61 29.93 -2.70 5.15
C ARG A 61 29.48 -1.24 5.12
N LEU A 62 28.24 -1.00 4.68
CA LEU A 62 27.66 0.35 4.60
C LEU A 62 27.50 0.94 6.00
N THR A 63 28.16 2.06 6.28
CA THR A 63 28.08 2.76 7.58
C THR A 63 27.22 4.01 7.54
N SER A 64 27.06 4.65 6.39
CA SER A 64 26.19 5.81 6.26
C SER A 64 25.66 6.01 4.85
N VAL A 65 24.48 6.61 4.79
CA VAL A 65 23.88 7.14 3.55
C VAL A 65 23.51 8.60 3.83
N LYS A 66 23.92 9.50 2.96
CA LYS A 66 23.63 10.93 3.05
C LYS A 66 22.86 11.37 1.81
N ASP A 67 21.75 12.09 1.99
CA ASP A 67 20.97 12.63 0.88
C ASP A 67 21.52 13.98 0.39
N ALA A 68 20.86 14.57 -0.62
CA ALA A 68 21.29 15.83 -1.22
C ALA A 68 21.20 17.04 -0.26
N GLN A 69 20.42 16.93 0.81
CA GLN A 69 20.31 17.97 1.85
C GLN A 69 21.26 17.75 3.01
N GLY A 70 22.12 16.71 2.94
CA GLY A 70 23.06 16.38 3.99
C GLY A 70 22.46 15.60 5.15
N ARG A 71 21.23 15.11 5.04
CA ARG A 71 20.59 14.27 6.06
C ARG A 71 21.22 12.89 6.01
N GLU A 72 21.68 12.40 7.14
CA GLU A 72 22.49 11.20 7.23
C GLU A 72 21.78 10.11 8.04
N THR A 73 21.70 8.91 7.47
CA THR A 73 21.30 7.67 8.14
C THR A 73 22.56 6.85 8.39
N ARG A 74 22.77 6.37 9.62
CA ARG A 74 23.95 5.60 10.01
C ARG A 74 23.60 4.17 10.36
N TYR A 75 24.56 3.27 10.14
CA TYR A 75 24.41 1.83 10.34
C TYR A 75 25.53 1.30 11.21
N GLU A 76 25.19 0.41 12.15
CA GLU A 76 26.14 -0.25 13.02
C GLU A 76 26.02 -1.76 12.91
N TYR A 77 27.12 -2.46 13.10
CA TYR A 77 27.21 -3.91 12.94
C TYR A 77 27.87 -4.56 14.16
N ASN A 78 27.54 -5.83 14.44
CA ASN A 78 28.27 -6.62 15.43
C ASN A 78 29.52 -7.27 14.81
N ALA A 79 30.27 -8.00 15.62
CA ALA A 79 31.49 -8.68 15.16
C ALA A 79 31.23 -9.75 14.09
N ALA A 80 30.03 -10.33 14.06
CA ALA A 80 29.62 -11.31 13.04
C ALA A 80 29.19 -10.66 11.70
N GLY A 81 29.05 -9.33 11.64
CA GLY A 81 28.64 -8.62 10.45
C GLY A 81 27.13 -8.39 10.34
N ASP A 82 26.37 -8.71 11.39
CA ASP A 82 24.92 -8.47 11.41
C ASP A 82 24.62 -7.00 11.73
N LEU A 83 23.63 -6.43 11.05
CA LEU A 83 23.19 -5.06 11.26
C LEU A 83 22.47 -4.95 12.62
N THR A 84 23.12 -4.29 13.60
CA THR A 84 22.60 -4.17 14.96
C THR A 84 21.86 -2.86 15.21
N ALA A 85 22.15 -1.80 14.47
CA ALA A 85 21.49 -0.52 14.66
C ALA A 85 21.37 0.26 13.36
N VAL A 86 20.26 0.99 13.25
CA VAL A 86 20.02 2.03 12.26
C VAL A 86 19.71 3.31 13.02
N ILE A 87 20.47 4.37 12.76
CA ILE A 87 20.28 5.69 13.37
C ILE A 87 19.78 6.65 12.29
N THR A 88 18.57 7.15 12.46
CA THR A 88 17.94 8.09 11.54
C THR A 88 18.58 9.48 11.66
N PRO A 89 18.36 10.40 10.69
CA PRO A 89 18.93 11.75 10.71
C PRO A 89 18.61 12.56 11.97
N ASP A 90 17.47 12.32 12.62
CA ASP A 90 17.10 12.98 13.88
C ASP A 90 17.71 12.33 15.12
N GLY A 91 18.49 11.26 14.96
CA GLY A 91 19.13 10.54 16.04
C GLY A 91 18.33 9.40 16.66
N ASN A 92 17.12 9.10 16.15
CA ASN A 92 16.35 7.95 16.61
C ASN A 92 17.07 6.65 16.23
N ARG A 93 17.16 5.75 17.22
CA ARG A 93 17.91 4.51 17.10
C ARG A 93 16.96 3.32 17.08
N SER A 94 17.09 2.48 16.06
CA SER A 94 16.45 1.17 15.95
C SER A 94 17.51 0.11 16.16
N GLU A 95 17.29 -0.84 17.08
CA GLU A 95 18.24 -1.88 17.42
C GLU A 95 17.67 -3.26 17.15
N THR A 96 18.50 -4.15 16.60
CA THR A 96 18.17 -5.54 16.34
C THR A 96 19.15 -6.45 17.05
N GLN A 97 18.63 -7.44 17.78
CA GLN A 97 19.42 -8.49 18.40
C GLN A 97 19.31 -9.79 17.60
N TYR A 98 20.40 -10.53 17.57
CA TYR A 98 20.52 -11.77 16.80
C TYR A 98 20.88 -12.94 17.70
N ASP A 99 20.46 -14.14 17.30
CA ASP A 99 20.89 -15.39 17.94
C ASP A 99 22.28 -15.82 17.44
N ALA A 100 22.76 -16.93 17.95
CA ALA A 100 24.09 -17.47 17.59
C ALA A 100 24.20 -17.88 16.12
N TRP A 101 23.07 -18.06 15.42
CA TRP A 101 23.02 -18.44 14.00
C TRP A 101 22.81 -17.23 13.08
N GLY A 102 22.78 -16.00 13.61
CA GLY A 102 22.61 -14.79 12.83
C GLY A 102 21.16 -14.45 12.49
N LYS A 103 20.19 -15.04 13.16
CA LYS A 103 18.76 -14.73 12.97
C LYS A 103 18.31 -13.65 13.93
N ALA A 104 17.53 -12.70 13.45
CA ALA A 104 16.96 -11.64 14.25
C ALA A 104 15.98 -12.20 15.29
N VAL A 105 16.20 -11.94 16.57
CA VAL A 105 15.30 -12.38 17.67
C VAL A 105 14.50 -11.23 18.27
N SER A 106 14.97 -9.99 18.16
CA SER A 106 14.22 -8.83 18.61
C SER A 106 14.63 -7.57 17.87
N THR A 107 13.67 -6.65 17.72
CA THR A 107 13.89 -5.31 17.20
C THR A 107 13.28 -4.30 18.18
N THR A 108 14.05 -3.30 18.58
CA THR A 108 13.63 -2.25 19.52
C THR A 108 13.74 -0.89 18.84
N GLN A 109 12.67 -0.11 18.88
CA GLN A 109 12.63 1.26 18.37
C GLN A 109 11.79 2.12 19.31
N GLY A 110 12.31 3.26 19.74
CA GLY A 110 11.60 4.15 20.65
C GLY A 110 11.20 3.49 21.99
N GLY A 111 11.99 2.50 22.46
CA GLY A 111 11.70 1.75 23.68
C GLY A 111 10.66 0.63 23.48
N LEU A 112 10.15 0.43 22.27
CA LEU A 112 9.16 -0.60 21.95
C LEU A 112 9.82 -1.79 21.26
N THR A 113 9.58 -3.00 21.77
CA THR A 113 10.26 -4.21 21.32
C THR A 113 9.29 -5.19 20.70
N ARG A 114 9.66 -5.71 19.53
CA ARG A 114 9.07 -6.85 18.84
C ARG A 114 10.05 -8.01 18.87
N SER A 115 9.61 -9.20 19.13
CA SER A 115 10.46 -10.39 19.22
C SER A 115 9.96 -11.55 18.41
N MET A 116 10.89 -12.48 18.11
CA MET A 116 10.62 -13.67 17.30
C MET A 116 11.32 -14.87 17.93
N GLU A 117 10.68 -16.04 17.84
CA GLU A 117 11.28 -17.31 18.20
C GLU A 117 11.31 -18.24 17.00
N TYR A 118 12.35 -19.06 16.93
CA TYR A 118 12.59 -20.02 15.84
C TYR A 118 12.65 -21.44 16.37
N ASP A 119 12.26 -22.41 15.53
CA ASP A 119 12.49 -23.82 15.81
C ASP A 119 13.92 -24.24 15.42
N ALA A 120 14.24 -25.52 15.66
CA ALA A 120 15.56 -26.06 15.35
C ALA A 120 15.90 -26.03 13.85
N ALA A 121 14.88 -26.01 12.97
CA ALA A 121 15.05 -25.88 11.52
C ALA A 121 15.17 -24.42 11.06
N GLY A 122 15.06 -23.46 11.99
CA GLY A 122 15.19 -22.04 11.68
C GLY A 122 13.92 -21.38 11.18
N ARG A 123 12.76 -21.99 11.37
CA ARG A 123 11.47 -21.43 10.99
C ARG A 123 10.89 -20.65 12.14
N VAL A 124 10.20 -19.53 11.84
CA VAL A 124 9.52 -18.71 12.86
C VAL A 124 8.36 -19.50 13.46
N ILE A 125 8.37 -19.72 14.77
CA ILE A 125 7.28 -20.40 15.50
C ILE A 125 6.46 -19.43 16.35
N SER A 126 6.99 -18.27 16.69
CA SER A 126 6.28 -17.26 17.48
C SER A 126 6.74 -15.86 17.13
N LEU A 127 5.78 -14.95 17.06
CA LEU A 127 6.00 -13.51 17.00
C LEU A 127 5.35 -12.89 18.23
N THR A 128 6.06 -12.00 18.91
CA THR A 128 5.52 -11.21 20.01
C THR A 128 5.53 -9.74 19.58
N ASN A 129 4.36 -9.09 19.59
CA ASN A 129 4.27 -7.69 19.24
C ASN A 129 4.64 -6.80 20.43
N GLU A 130 4.62 -5.49 20.24
CA GLU A 130 5.03 -4.50 21.24
C GLU A 130 4.05 -4.44 22.43
N ASN A 131 2.83 -4.97 22.29
CA ASN A 131 1.86 -5.15 23.38
C ASN A 131 2.12 -6.40 24.21
N GLY A 132 3.05 -7.27 23.79
CA GLY A 132 3.28 -8.57 24.43
C GLY A 132 2.34 -9.67 23.95
N SER A 133 1.51 -9.44 22.95
CA SER A 133 0.63 -10.44 22.35
C SER A 133 1.40 -11.34 21.39
N HIS A 134 0.98 -12.62 21.31
CA HIS A 134 1.68 -13.64 20.54
C HIS A 134 0.90 -14.05 19.30
N SER A 135 1.64 -14.30 18.22
CA SER A 135 1.17 -15.04 17.05
C SER A 135 2.05 -16.28 16.91
N VAL A 136 1.46 -17.44 16.70
CA VAL A 136 2.17 -18.72 16.69
C VAL A 136 2.00 -19.43 15.35
N PHE A 137 3.03 -20.20 14.97
CA PHE A 137 3.09 -20.87 13.66
C PHE A 137 3.56 -22.32 13.82
N SER A 138 2.95 -23.22 13.05
CA SER A 138 3.36 -24.63 12.97
C SER A 138 3.54 -25.04 11.52
N TYR A 139 4.49 -25.95 11.29
CA TYR A 139 4.90 -26.38 9.96
C TYR A 139 4.85 -27.91 9.83
N ASP A 140 4.69 -28.39 8.60
CA ASP A 140 4.84 -29.81 8.29
C ASP A 140 6.30 -30.17 7.99
N ALA A 141 6.53 -31.46 7.68
CA ALA A 141 7.87 -31.97 7.38
C ALA A 141 8.50 -31.38 6.10
N LEU A 142 7.69 -30.74 5.24
CA LEU A 142 8.14 -30.06 4.00
C LEU A 142 8.26 -28.54 4.17
N ASP A 143 8.32 -28.04 5.41
CA ASP A 143 8.45 -26.63 5.75
C ASP A 143 7.26 -25.75 5.32
N ARG A 144 6.09 -26.36 5.10
CA ARG A 144 4.86 -25.61 4.74
C ARG A 144 4.09 -25.25 6.01
N LEU A 145 3.54 -24.04 6.03
CA LEU A 145 2.71 -23.57 7.13
C LEU A 145 1.41 -24.38 7.21
N VAL A 146 1.16 -25.06 8.33
CA VAL A 146 -0.06 -25.85 8.54
C VAL A 146 -1.00 -25.27 9.57
N GLN A 147 -0.52 -24.39 10.45
CA GLN A 147 -1.34 -23.70 11.44
C GLN A 147 -0.74 -22.36 11.80
N GLN A 148 -1.60 -21.35 11.98
CA GLN A 148 -1.21 -20.09 12.59
C GLN A 148 -2.28 -19.62 13.56
N GLY A 149 -1.85 -19.06 14.69
CA GLY A 149 -2.68 -18.34 15.63
C GLY A 149 -2.37 -16.86 15.57
N GLY A 150 -3.39 -16.02 15.41
CA GLY A 150 -3.22 -14.57 15.36
C GLY A 150 -3.09 -13.93 16.75
N PHE A 151 -2.73 -12.66 16.81
CA PHE A 151 -2.68 -11.86 18.04
C PHE A 151 -4.05 -11.78 18.73
N ASP A 152 -5.13 -11.98 18.00
CA ASP A 152 -6.51 -12.02 18.49
C ASP A 152 -6.95 -13.40 18.98
N GLY A 153 -6.06 -14.40 18.96
CA GLY A 153 -6.34 -15.78 19.33
C GLY A 153 -7.05 -16.61 18.27
N ARG A 154 -7.34 -16.03 17.11
CA ARG A 154 -7.98 -16.73 16.00
C ARG A 154 -7.00 -17.73 15.36
N THR A 155 -7.46 -18.95 15.13
CA THR A 155 -6.63 -20.03 14.59
C THR A 155 -7.02 -20.33 13.15
N GLN A 156 -6.01 -20.47 12.29
CA GLN A 156 -6.15 -20.88 10.90
C GLN A 156 -5.31 -22.13 10.65
N ARG A 157 -5.86 -23.10 9.90
CA ARG A 157 -5.20 -24.36 9.53
C ARG A 157 -5.21 -24.53 8.03
N TYR A 158 -4.16 -25.21 7.53
CA TYR A 158 -3.95 -25.38 6.09
C TYR A 158 -3.59 -26.82 5.76
N HIS A 159 -4.12 -27.33 4.65
CA HIS A 159 -3.81 -28.66 4.10
C HIS A 159 -3.37 -28.51 2.65
N TYR A 160 -2.44 -29.35 2.23
CA TYR A 160 -1.82 -29.32 0.91
C TYR A 160 -1.95 -30.68 0.23
N ASP A 161 -1.97 -30.70 -1.12
CA ASP A 161 -1.87 -31.93 -1.88
C ASP A 161 -0.41 -32.38 -2.02
N LEU A 162 -0.22 -33.52 -2.70
CA LEU A 162 1.12 -34.07 -2.90
C LEU A 162 2.04 -33.20 -3.76
N THR A 163 1.49 -32.26 -4.54
CA THR A 163 2.24 -31.33 -5.36
C THR A 163 2.52 -30.01 -4.66
N GLY A 164 2.03 -29.83 -3.43
CA GLY A 164 2.23 -28.62 -2.63
C GLY A 164 1.17 -27.54 -2.81
N LYS A 165 0.07 -27.81 -3.55
CA LYS A 165 -1.02 -26.84 -3.68
C LYS A 165 -1.91 -26.86 -2.45
N LEU A 166 -2.38 -25.67 -2.02
CA LEU A 166 -3.34 -25.53 -0.93
C LEU A 166 -4.69 -26.12 -1.36
N THR A 167 -5.17 -27.13 -0.63
CA THR A 167 -6.46 -27.80 -0.92
C THR A 167 -7.54 -27.45 0.11
N GLN A 168 -7.15 -27.10 1.32
CA GLN A 168 -8.10 -26.78 2.39
C GLN A 168 -7.51 -25.76 3.34
N SER A 169 -8.34 -24.83 3.81
CA SER A 169 -8.08 -24.01 4.98
C SER A 169 -9.25 -24.04 5.94
N GLU A 170 -8.96 -23.87 7.22
CA GLU A 170 -9.96 -23.72 8.27
C GLU A 170 -9.71 -22.40 9.01
N ASP A 171 -10.75 -21.63 9.23
CA ASP A 171 -10.71 -20.37 9.99
C ASP A 171 -11.90 -20.37 10.96
N GLU A 172 -11.61 -20.70 12.24
CA GLU A 172 -12.63 -20.77 13.30
C GLU A 172 -13.86 -21.61 12.91
N GLY A 173 -13.62 -22.80 12.32
CA GLY A 173 -14.69 -23.68 11.88
C GLY A 173 -15.22 -23.42 10.48
N LEU A 174 -14.76 -22.39 9.82
CA LEU A 174 -15.08 -22.11 8.42
C LEU A 174 -14.10 -22.88 7.54
N VAL A 175 -14.58 -23.92 6.87
CA VAL A 175 -13.76 -24.81 6.04
C VAL A 175 -13.88 -24.39 4.58
N THR A 176 -12.76 -23.99 3.99
CA THR A 176 -12.66 -23.66 2.57
C THR A 176 -11.89 -24.76 1.84
N LEU A 177 -12.49 -25.28 0.75
CA LEU A 177 -11.87 -26.27 -0.13
C LEU A 177 -11.59 -25.62 -1.48
N TRP A 178 -10.37 -25.83 -2.00
CA TRP A 178 -9.98 -25.40 -3.36
C TRP A 178 -9.81 -26.63 -4.24
N HIS A 179 -10.34 -26.54 -5.47
CA HIS A 179 -10.28 -27.59 -6.47
C HIS A 179 -9.51 -27.09 -7.69
N TYR A 180 -8.76 -27.98 -8.31
CA TYR A 180 -7.88 -27.67 -9.43
C TYR A 180 -8.17 -28.60 -10.61
N ASP A 181 -7.92 -28.13 -11.84
CA ASP A 181 -7.97 -28.94 -13.03
C ASP A 181 -6.67 -29.72 -13.26
N ALA A 182 -6.63 -30.49 -14.35
CA ALA A 182 -5.44 -31.28 -14.69
C ALA A 182 -4.20 -30.43 -15.01
N SER A 183 -4.38 -29.14 -15.32
CA SER A 183 -3.30 -28.17 -15.56
C SER A 183 -2.93 -27.38 -14.32
N ASP A 184 -3.37 -27.79 -13.13
CA ASP A 184 -3.12 -27.15 -11.84
C ASP A 184 -3.70 -25.74 -11.70
N ARG A 185 -4.74 -25.41 -12.50
CA ARG A 185 -5.46 -24.15 -12.41
C ARG A 185 -6.67 -24.32 -11.48
N ILE A 186 -6.92 -23.32 -10.65
CA ILE A 186 -8.08 -23.33 -9.75
C ILE A 186 -9.38 -23.32 -10.57
N THR A 187 -10.32 -24.21 -10.25
CA THR A 187 -11.63 -24.29 -10.93
C THR A 187 -12.76 -23.84 -10.07
N HIS A 188 -12.77 -24.17 -8.80
CA HIS A 188 -13.80 -23.72 -7.88
C HIS A 188 -13.33 -23.80 -6.43
N ARG A 189 -14.05 -23.09 -5.60
CA ARG A 189 -13.86 -23.06 -4.16
C ARG A 189 -15.20 -23.24 -3.48
N THR A 190 -15.23 -24.03 -2.43
CA THR A 190 -16.39 -24.19 -1.56
C THR A 190 -16.09 -23.70 -0.16
N VAL A 191 -17.10 -23.21 0.54
CA VAL A 191 -17.01 -22.80 1.94
C VAL A 191 -18.11 -23.53 2.70
N ASN A 192 -17.71 -24.36 3.67
CA ASN A 192 -18.59 -25.25 4.44
C ASN A 192 -19.51 -26.07 3.53
N GLY A 193 -18.98 -26.53 2.40
CA GLY A 193 -19.72 -27.34 1.41
C GLY A 193 -20.52 -26.56 0.40
N ASP A 194 -20.73 -25.26 0.60
CA ASP A 194 -21.47 -24.41 -0.35
C ASP A 194 -20.53 -23.83 -1.40
N PRO A 195 -20.97 -23.77 -2.68
CA PRO A 195 -20.19 -23.13 -3.74
C PRO A 195 -19.90 -21.66 -3.40
N ALA A 196 -18.64 -21.25 -3.45
CA ALA A 196 -18.23 -19.86 -3.20
C ALA A 196 -17.83 -19.15 -4.48
N GLU A 197 -16.82 -19.67 -5.20
CA GLU A 197 -16.35 -19.10 -6.45
C GLU A 197 -16.08 -20.18 -7.48
N GLN A 198 -16.21 -19.80 -8.76
CA GLN A 198 -15.87 -20.65 -9.90
C GLN A 198 -14.99 -19.87 -10.88
N TRP A 199 -14.00 -20.55 -11.46
CA TRP A 199 -13.10 -20.03 -12.49
C TRP A 199 -13.22 -20.88 -13.73
N GLN A 200 -13.32 -20.24 -14.89
CA GLN A 200 -13.34 -20.91 -16.18
C GLN A 200 -12.25 -20.32 -17.09
N TYR A 201 -11.65 -21.17 -17.90
CA TYR A 201 -10.54 -20.81 -18.78
C TYR A 201 -10.90 -21.10 -20.23
N ASP A 202 -10.32 -20.33 -21.16
CA ASP A 202 -10.51 -20.54 -22.58
C ASP A 202 -9.53 -21.60 -23.11
N GLY A 203 -9.58 -21.86 -24.43
CA GLY A 203 -8.72 -22.84 -25.09
C GLY A 203 -7.22 -22.51 -25.05
N HIS A 204 -6.85 -21.26 -24.76
CA HIS A 204 -5.45 -20.85 -24.57
C HIS A 204 -4.99 -21.00 -23.10
N GLY A 205 -5.91 -21.33 -22.20
CA GLY A 205 -5.63 -21.36 -20.77
C GLY A 205 -5.76 -20.00 -20.08
N TRP A 206 -6.29 -18.99 -20.77
CA TRP A 206 -6.54 -17.68 -20.19
C TRP A 206 -7.86 -17.66 -19.42
N LEU A 207 -7.90 -16.89 -18.33
CA LEU A 207 -9.10 -16.79 -17.50
C LEU A 207 -10.25 -16.14 -18.29
N ARG A 208 -11.32 -16.89 -18.48
CA ARG A 208 -12.51 -16.44 -19.22
C ARG A 208 -13.59 -15.86 -18.31
N GLU A 209 -13.79 -16.45 -17.13
CA GLU A 209 -14.87 -16.07 -16.23
C GLU A 209 -14.54 -16.39 -14.78
N ILE A 210 -14.87 -15.47 -13.88
CA ILE A 210 -14.96 -15.72 -12.44
C ILE A 210 -16.40 -15.43 -12.02
N SER A 211 -17.00 -16.32 -11.24
CA SER A 211 -18.37 -16.15 -10.76
C SER A 211 -18.55 -16.58 -9.31
N HIS A 212 -19.56 -16.02 -8.66
CA HIS A 212 -19.95 -16.39 -7.30
C HIS A 212 -21.44 -16.10 -7.10
N LEU A 213 -22.01 -16.67 -6.05
CA LEU A 213 -23.37 -16.36 -5.61
C LEU A 213 -23.30 -15.30 -4.51
N SER A 214 -24.12 -14.26 -4.62
CA SER A 214 -24.25 -13.20 -3.62
C SER A 214 -25.72 -12.77 -3.54
N GLU A 215 -26.27 -12.79 -2.34
CA GLU A 215 -27.66 -12.40 -2.08
C GLU A 215 -28.66 -13.06 -3.03
N GLY A 216 -28.47 -14.35 -3.30
CA GLY A 216 -29.35 -15.11 -4.20
C GLY A 216 -29.17 -14.85 -5.68
N HIS A 217 -28.15 -14.06 -6.06
CA HIS A 217 -27.84 -13.75 -7.45
C HIS A 217 -26.49 -14.33 -7.86
N ARG A 218 -26.34 -14.66 -9.14
CA ARG A 218 -25.06 -15.04 -9.71
C ARG A 218 -24.35 -13.78 -10.23
N VAL A 219 -23.21 -13.48 -9.62
CA VAL A 219 -22.35 -12.36 -10.03
C VAL A 219 -21.15 -12.93 -10.77
N ALA A 220 -20.88 -12.41 -11.96
CA ALA A 220 -19.79 -12.89 -12.79
C ALA A 220 -19.03 -11.74 -13.43
N VAL A 221 -17.74 -11.98 -13.69
CA VAL A 221 -16.90 -11.14 -14.54
C VAL A 221 -16.40 -12.00 -15.69
N HIS A 222 -16.65 -11.54 -16.91
CA HIS A 222 -16.24 -12.20 -18.15
C HIS A 222 -15.09 -11.42 -18.76
N TYR A 223 -14.03 -12.13 -19.19
CA TYR A 223 -12.82 -11.54 -19.75
C TYR A 223 -12.67 -11.90 -21.22
N GLY A 224 -12.34 -10.91 -22.04
CA GLY A 224 -12.01 -11.07 -23.45
C GLY A 224 -10.58 -10.64 -23.73
N TYR A 225 -9.94 -11.31 -24.71
CA TYR A 225 -8.53 -11.10 -25.03
C TYR A 225 -8.34 -10.94 -26.54
N ASP A 226 -7.26 -10.27 -26.92
CA ASP A 226 -6.80 -10.25 -28.31
C ASP A 226 -5.89 -11.45 -28.60
N ASP A 227 -5.39 -11.54 -29.85
CA ASP A 227 -4.53 -12.64 -30.31
C ASP A 227 -3.22 -12.76 -29.51
N LYS A 228 -2.78 -11.67 -28.88
CA LYS A 228 -1.56 -11.61 -28.08
C LYS A 228 -1.79 -11.91 -26.61
N GLY A 229 -3.02 -12.22 -26.21
CA GLY A 229 -3.37 -12.49 -24.83
C GLY A 229 -3.56 -11.26 -23.95
N ARG A 230 -3.69 -10.07 -24.56
CA ARG A 230 -3.95 -8.84 -23.81
C ARG A 230 -5.45 -8.69 -23.56
N LEU A 231 -5.80 -8.23 -22.36
CA LEU A 231 -7.18 -8.02 -21.97
C LEU A 231 -7.82 -6.90 -22.81
N THR A 232 -8.87 -7.21 -23.56
CA THR A 232 -9.58 -6.24 -24.40
C THR A 232 -10.97 -5.88 -23.84
N GLY A 233 -11.51 -6.69 -22.94
CA GLY A 233 -12.81 -6.42 -22.35
C GLY A 233 -13.04 -7.13 -21.04
N GLU A 234 -13.79 -6.47 -20.18
CA GLU A 234 -14.34 -7.01 -18.93
C GLU A 234 -15.84 -6.75 -18.93
N ARG A 235 -16.63 -7.78 -18.72
CA ARG A 235 -18.07 -7.63 -18.61
C ARG A 235 -18.52 -8.17 -17.26
N GLN A 236 -19.03 -7.28 -16.42
CA GLN A 236 -19.65 -7.65 -15.16
C GLN A 236 -21.13 -7.95 -15.38
N THR A 237 -21.63 -9.03 -14.81
CA THR A 237 -23.03 -9.44 -14.92
C THR A 237 -23.62 -9.82 -13.57
N VAL A 238 -24.92 -9.56 -13.42
CA VAL A 238 -25.75 -10.08 -12.33
C VAL A 238 -26.89 -10.83 -12.97
N GLU A 239 -27.05 -12.09 -12.62
CA GLU A 239 -28.01 -12.99 -13.21
C GLU A 239 -28.88 -13.67 -12.13
N ASN A 240 -30.11 -14.06 -12.52
CA ASN A 240 -30.88 -14.99 -11.73
C ASN A 240 -30.26 -16.40 -11.87
N PRO A 241 -29.80 -17.03 -10.79
CA PRO A 241 -29.10 -18.32 -10.88
C PRO A 241 -29.99 -19.50 -11.34
N GLU A 242 -31.28 -19.37 -11.15
CA GLU A 242 -32.26 -20.44 -11.55
C GLU A 242 -32.69 -20.34 -13.00
N THR A 243 -32.96 -19.13 -13.48
CA THR A 243 -33.51 -18.89 -14.84
C THR A 243 -32.46 -18.48 -15.85
N GLY A 244 -31.28 -18.03 -15.40
CA GLY A 244 -30.25 -17.46 -16.25
C GLY A 244 -30.58 -16.06 -16.79
N GLU A 245 -31.67 -15.44 -16.31
CA GLU A 245 -32.05 -14.10 -16.74
C GLU A 245 -31.02 -13.07 -16.34
N LEU A 246 -30.55 -12.28 -17.31
CA LEU A 246 -29.63 -11.17 -17.08
C LEU A 246 -30.38 -10.00 -16.45
N LEU A 247 -30.01 -9.65 -15.21
CA LEU A 247 -30.63 -8.57 -14.46
C LEU A 247 -29.86 -7.25 -14.58
N TRP A 248 -28.54 -7.33 -14.76
CA TRP A 248 -27.68 -6.17 -14.88
C TRP A 248 -26.39 -6.57 -15.58
N GLN A 249 -25.83 -5.65 -16.35
CA GLN A 249 -24.50 -5.81 -16.92
C GLN A 249 -23.78 -4.47 -17.07
N HIS A 250 -22.46 -4.52 -17.04
CA HIS A 250 -21.59 -3.40 -17.33
C HIS A 250 -20.35 -3.92 -18.05
N GLU A 251 -20.00 -3.31 -19.18
CA GLU A 251 -18.84 -3.70 -19.96
C GLU A 251 -17.81 -2.58 -19.99
N THR A 252 -16.53 -2.93 -19.79
CA THR A 252 -15.41 -2.02 -19.95
C THR A 252 -14.47 -2.58 -21.00
N LYS A 253 -14.17 -1.79 -22.03
CA LYS A 253 -13.25 -2.15 -23.12
C LYS A 253 -11.91 -1.52 -22.93
N HIS A 254 -10.86 -2.26 -23.27
CA HIS A 254 -9.47 -1.83 -23.20
C HIS A 254 -8.85 -1.86 -24.59
N ALA A 255 -8.04 -0.86 -24.92
CA ALA A 255 -7.27 -0.80 -26.15
C ALA A 255 -5.82 -0.49 -25.85
N TYR A 256 -4.97 -0.84 -26.83
CA TYR A 256 -3.53 -0.73 -26.72
C TYR A 256 -2.97 0.04 -27.93
N ASN A 257 -1.89 0.77 -27.71
CA ASN A 257 -1.20 1.47 -28.80
C ASN A 257 -0.31 0.49 -29.59
N GLU A 258 0.35 1.01 -30.64
CA GLU A 258 1.24 0.21 -31.48
C GLU A 258 2.44 -0.38 -30.74
N GLN A 259 2.87 0.24 -29.64
CA GLN A 259 3.95 -0.25 -28.78
C GLN A 259 3.46 -1.28 -27.75
N GLY A 260 2.17 -1.58 -27.72
CA GLY A 260 1.59 -2.56 -26.78
C GLY A 260 1.25 -1.99 -25.40
N LEU A 261 1.29 -0.68 -25.21
CA LEU A 261 0.89 -0.04 -23.96
C LEU A 261 -0.62 0.20 -23.95
N ALA A 262 -1.26 -0.04 -22.80
CA ALA A 262 -2.66 0.30 -22.60
C ALA A 262 -2.83 1.82 -22.76
N ASN A 263 -3.72 2.25 -23.65
CA ASN A 263 -3.89 3.66 -23.97
C ASN A 263 -5.34 4.14 -23.95
N ARG A 264 -6.32 3.25 -23.77
CA ARG A 264 -7.72 3.62 -23.81
C ARG A 264 -8.56 2.65 -22.98
N VAL A 265 -9.47 3.21 -22.18
CA VAL A 265 -10.51 2.48 -21.48
C VAL A 265 -11.85 3.12 -21.82
N THR A 266 -12.80 2.28 -22.27
CA THR A 266 -14.16 2.72 -22.60
C THR A 266 -15.12 2.00 -21.68
N PRO A 267 -15.61 2.65 -20.58
CA PRO A 267 -16.71 2.12 -19.78
C PRO A 267 -18.02 2.16 -20.57
N ASP A 268 -18.90 1.23 -20.26
CA ASP A 268 -20.20 1.13 -20.92
C ASP A 268 -21.00 2.43 -20.80
N SER A 269 -21.55 2.92 -21.91
CA SER A 269 -22.35 4.14 -22.02
C SER A 269 -21.64 5.44 -21.63
N LEU A 270 -20.34 5.41 -21.35
CA LEU A 270 -19.55 6.58 -20.97
C LEU A 270 -18.50 6.90 -22.03
N PRO A 271 -18.07 8.17 -22.10
CA PRO A 271 -16.99 8.55 -23.01
C PRO A 271 -15.69 7.81 -22.69
N PRO A 272 -14.88 7.46 -23.71
CA PRO A 272 -13.61 6.80 -23.48
C PRO A 272 -12.60 7.72 -22.79
N VAL A 273 -11.77 7.13 -21.92
CA VAL A 273 -10.59 7.77 -21.36
C VAL A 273 -9.38 7.28 -22.15
N GLU A 274 -8.59 8.21 -22.67
CA GLU A 274 -7.39 7.92 -23.43
C GLU A 274 -6.17 8.49 -22.72
N TRP A 275 -5.05 7.74 -22.74
CA TRP A 275 -3.77 8.15 -22.21
C TRP A 275 -2.79 8.45 -23.33
N LEU A 276 -2.08 9.57 -23.19
CA LEU A 276 -0.95 9.92 -24.03
C LEU A 276 0.33 9.67 -23.24
N THR A 277 1.24 8.93 -23.82
CA THR A 277 2.50 8.57 -23.16
C THR A 277 3.69 9.00 -24.00
N TYR A 278 4.84 9.13 -23.35
CA TYR A 278 6.12 9.35 -24.00
C TYR A 278 7.18 8.42 -23.40
N GLY A 279 8.31 8.27 -24.11
CA GLY A 279 9.39 7.40 -23.66
C GLY A 279 8.92 5.96 -23.46
N SER A 280 9.30 5.36 -22.37
CA SER A 280 8.95 3.97 -22.01
C SER A 280 7.57 3.81 -21.35
N GLY A 281 6.71 4.82 -21.43
CA GLY A 281 5.34 4.75 -20.89
C GLY A 281 5.02 5.82 -19.87
N TYR A 282 5.78 6.91 -19.79
CA TYR A 282 5.46 8.03 -18.89
C TYR A 282 4.22 8.78 -19.38
N LEU A 283 3.32 9.08 -18.48
CA LEU A 283 2.05 9.73 -18.79
C LEU A 283 2.28 11.21 -19.17
N ALA A 284 1.90 11.59 -20.38
CA ALA A 284 2.01 12.96 -20.89
C ALA A 284 0.68 13.70 -20.81
N GLY A 285 -0.45 12.99 -20.89
CA GLY A 285 -1.77 13.60 -20.83
C GLY A 285 -2.89 12.61 -20.91
N MET A 286 -4.11 13.11 -20.74
CA MET A 286 -5.34 12.31 -20.82
C MET A 286 -6.41 13.07 -21.59
N LYS A 287 -7.25 12.31 -22.30
CA LYS A 287 -8.44 12.81 -23.00
C LYS A 287 -9.68 12.10 -22.50
N LEU A 288 -10.77 12.81 -22.43
CA LEU A 288 -12.10 12.25 -22.14
C LEU A 288 -13.00 12.48 -23.35
N GLY A 289 -13.46 11.41 -24.01
CA GLY A 289 -14.29 11.49 -25.20
C GLY A 289 -13.64 12.27 -26.37
N GLY A 290 -12.32 12.19 -26.49
CA GLY A 290 -11.56 12.93 -27.51
C GLY A 290 -11.24 14.38 -27.13
N THR A 291 -11.76 14.88 -26.01
CA THR A 291 -11.46 16.22 -25.48
C THR A 291 -10.28 16.17 -24.52
N PRO A 292 -9.25 17.01 -24.68
CA PRO A 292 -8.16 17.06 -23.72
C PRO A 292 -8.65 17.37 -22.31
N LEU A 293 -8.30 16.52 -21.35
CA LEU A 293 -8.67 16.65 -19.94
C LEU A 293 -7.54 17.23 -19.11
N VAL A 294 -6.34 16.67 -19.27
CA VAL A 294 -5.15 17.06 -18.52
C VAL A 294 -3.90 16.82 -19.36
N GLU A 295 -2.93 17.70 -19.19
CA GLU A 295 -1.59 17.57 -19.77
C GLU A 295 -0.55 17.76 -18.66
N TYR A 296 0.52 16.97 -18.72
CA TYR A 296 1.59 16.98 -17.74
C TYR A 296 2.89 17.46 -18.37
N THR A 297 3.53 18.41 -17.72
CA THR A 297 4.93 18.76 -17.96
C THR A 297 5.77 18.11 -16.90
N ARG A 298 6.88 17.51 -17.29
CA ARG A 298 7.74 16.76 -16.39
C ARG A 298 9.17 17.24 -16.43
N ASP A 299 9.86 17.10 -15.31
CA ASP A 299 11.28 17.41 -15.22
C ASP A 299 12.15 16.26 -15.73
N ARG A 300 13.46 16.38 -15.58
CA ARG A 300 14.43 15.40 -16.06
C ARG A 300 14.47 14.11 -15.23
N LEU A 301 13.71 14.02 -14.14
CA LEU A 301 13.44 12.77 -13.40
C LEU A 301 12.04 12.23 -13.69
N HIS A 302 11.37 12.76 -14.70
CA HIS A 302 10.00 12.41 -15.08
C HIS A 302 8.98 12.71 -13.98
N ARG A 303 9.30 13.62 -13.07
CA ARG A 303 8.35 14.09 -12.05
C ARG A 303 7.45 15.16 -12.64
N GLU A 304 6.19 15.16 -12.20
CA GLU A 304 5.23 16.17 -12.60
C GLU A 304 5.64 17.54 -12.06
N THR A 305 5.84 18.52 -12.96
CA THR A 305 6.11 19.92 -12.60
C THR A 305 4.94 20.84 -12.89
N VAL A 306 4.18 20.57 -13.94
CA VAL A 306 2.97 21.32 -14.27
C VAL A 306 1.87 20.35 -14.71
N ARG A 307 0.69 20.55 -14.17
CA ARG A 307 -0.54 19.89 -14.60
C ARG A 307 -1.48 20.94 -15.14
N SER A 308 -1.76 20.88 -16.43
CA SER A 308 -2.68 21.81 -17.12
C SER A 308 -4.02 21.12 -17.35
N PHE A 309 -5.13 21.74 -16.94
CA PHE A 309 -6.47 21.17 -17.08
C PHE A 309 -7.51 22.28 -17.22
N GLY A 310 -8.74 21.91 -17.63
CA GLY A 310 -9.84 22.86 -17.84
C GLY A 310 -9.76 23.67 -19.12
N SER A 311 -8.84 23.34 -20.02
CA SER A 311 -8.74 23.94 -21.34
C SER A 311 -9.80 23.33 -22.26
N MET A 312 -11.02 23.82 -22.19
CA MET A 312 -12.03 23.57 -23.22
C MET A 312 -11.66 24.32 -24.48
N ALA A 313 -11.90 23.74 -25.64
CA ALA A 313 -11.69 24.42 -26.92
C ALA A 313 -12.42 25.79 -26.93
N GLY A 314 -11.64 26.87 -27.03
CA GLY A 314 -12.17 28.25 -27.01
C GLY A 314 -12.19 28.91 -25.63
N SER A 315 -11.73 28.27 -24.57
CA SER A 315 -11.56 28.88 -23.26
C SER A 315 -10.11 29.31 -23.06
N ASN A 316 -9.88 30.58 -22.71
CA ASN A 316 -8.55 31.09 -22.35
C ASN A 316 -8.17 30.79 -20.90
N ALA A 317 -9.00 30.08 -20.15
CA ALA A 317 -8.82 29.80 -18.72
C ALA A 317 -8.34 28.36 -18.50
N ALA A 318 -7.10 28.08 -18.89
CA ALA A 318 -6.44 26.87 -18.47
C ALA A 318 -6.02 27.01 -17.00
N TYR A 319 -6.38 26.04 -16.18
CA TYR A 319 -5.82 25.92 -14.84
C TYR A 319 -4.47 25.22 -14.92
N GLU A 320 -3.49 25.77 -14.24
CA GLU A 320 -2.17 25.18 -14.14
C GLU A 320 -1.79 24.96 -12.69
N LEU A 321 -1.54 23.72 -12.32
CA LEU A 321 -1.00 23.34 -11.03
C LEU A 321 0.50 23.11 -11.17
N THR A 322 1.29 23.98 -10.55
CA THR A 322 2.76 23.90 -10.59
C THR A 322 3.27 23.22 -9.32
N SER A 323 4.06 22.18 -9.48
CA SER A 323 4.67 21.42 -8.37
C SER A 323 6.17 21.66 -8.36
N THR A 324 6.73 21.89 -7.16
CA THR A 324 8.18 21.98 -6.94
C THR A 324 8.62 20.95 -5.93
N TYR A 325 9.92 20.64 -5.93
CA TYR A 325 10.48 19.57 -5.11
C TYR A 325 11.67 20.07 -4.30
N THR A 326 11.87 19.48 -3.14
CA THR A 326 13.05 19.73 -2.32
C THR A 326 14.29 19.14 -2.97
N PRO A 327 15.50 19.56 -2.55
CA PRO A 327 16.74 18.93 -3.04
C PRO A 327 16.83 17.42 -2.79
N ALA A 328 16.13 16.88 -1.78
CA ALA A 328 16.05 15.45 -1.52
C ALA A 328 14.96 14.73 -2.32
N GLY A 329 14.18 15.46 -3.14
CA GLY A 329 13.17 14.88 -4.02
C GLY A 329 11.76 14.82 -3.47
N GLN A 330 11.49 15.43 -2.34
CA GLN A 330 10.15 15.49 -1.74
C GLN A 330 9.35 16.67 -2.29
N LEU A 331 8.03 16.52 -2.36
CA LEU A 331 7.15 17.58 -2.84
C LEU A 331 7.24 18.81 -1.90
N GLN A 332 7.65 19.94 -2.45
CA GLN A 332 7.82 21.20 -1.69
C GLN A 332 6.59 22.09 -1.78
N SER A 333 6.01 22.23 -2.97
CA SER A 333 4.86 23.09 -3.17
C SER A 333 3.97 22.63 -4.32
N GLN A 334 2.70 22.97 -4.23
CA GLN A 334 1.74 22.91 -5.32
C GLN A 334 0.98 24.24 -5.36
N HIS A 335 1.06 24.95 -6.47
CA HIS A 335 0.42 26.24 -6.66
C HIS A 335 -0.46 26.24 -7.90
N LEU A 336 -1.73 26.57 -7.70
CA LEU A 336 -2.69 26.73 -8.77
C LEU A 336 -2.71 28.21 -9.19
N ASN A 337 -2.75 28.49 -10.48
CA ASN A 337 -2.75 29.84 -11.01
C ASN A 337 -3.99 30.69 -10.64
N SER A 338 -4.97 30.13 -9.91
CA SER A 338 -6.15 30.84 -9.42
C SER A 338 -6.09 31.23 -7.94
N LEU A 339 -4.99 31.04 -7.25
CA LEU A 339 -4.75 31.32 -5.82
C LEU A 339 -5.64 30.55 -4.84
N VAL A 340 -6.62 29.79 -5.31
CA VAL A 340 -7.58 29.05 -4.45
C VAL A 340 -6.94 27.80 -3.84
N TYR A 341 -5.94 27.24 -4.50
CA TYR A 341 -5.29 26.01 -4.11
C TYR A 341 -3.78 26.19 -4.14
N ASP A 342 -3.26 26.80 -3.09
CA ASP A 342 -1.82 26.90 -2.88
C ASP A 342 -1.45 26.09 -1.65
N ARG A 343 -0.47 25.20 -1.80
CA ARG A 343 0.03 24.38 -0.71
C ARG A 343 1.55 24.36 -0.69
N ASP A 344 2.10 24.58 0.48
CA ASP A 344 3.51 24.42 0.76
C ASP A 344 3.68 23.31 1.79
N TYR A 345 4.60 22.38 1.52
CA TYR A 345 4.83 21.20 2.32
C TYR A 345 6.14 21.31 3.08
N GLY A 346 6.10 21.05 4.36
CA GLY A 346 7.29 21.00 5.21
C GLY A 346 7.60 19.58 5.64
N TRP A 347 8.88 19.22 5.65
CA TRP A 347 9.37 17.91 5.97
C TRP A 347 10.42 17.99 7.09
N ASN A 348 10.43 17.01 7.99
CA ASN A 348 11.49 16.89 8.98
C ASN A 348 12.71 16.16 8.39
N ASP A 349 13.76 16.02 9.19
CA ASP A 349 15.01 15.39 8.74
C ASP A 349 14.86 13.88 8.46
N ASN A 350 13.82 13.24 8.98
CA ASN A 350 13.51 11.83 8.69
C ASN A 350 12.65 11.64 7.44
N GLY A 351 12.23 12.73 6.80
CA GLY A 351 11.37 12.66 5.62
C GLY A 351 9.89 12.54 5.93
N ASP A 352 9.46 12.80 7.16
CA ASP A 352 8.04 12.82 7.53
C ASP A 352 7.44 14.20 7.24
N LEU A 353 6.19 14.21 6.77
CA LEU A 353 5.46 15.43 6.51
C LEU A 353 5.04 16.08 7.83
N VAL A 354 5.58 17.28 8.12
CA VAL A 354 5.29 18.00 9.38
C VAL A 354 4.40 19.21 9.21
N ARG A 355 4.21 19.69 7.99
CA ARG A 355 3.39 20.88 7.74
C ARG A 355 2.80 20.89 6.33
N ILE A 356 1.55 21.31 6.23
CA ILE A 356 0.91 21.73 4.99
C ILE A 356 0.36 23.13 5.21
N SER A 357 0.91 24.13 4.51
CA SER A 357 0.45 25.52 4.55
C SER A 357 -0.38 25.82 3.33
N GLY A 358 -1.54 26.44 3.53
CA GLY A 358 -2.41 26.93 2.46
C GLY A 358 -2.90 28.33 2.76
N PRO A 359 -3.63 28.97 1.83
CA PRO A 359 -4.09 30.35 2.01
C PRO A 359 -5.13 30.52 3.11
N ARG A 360 -5.84 29.45 3.49
CA ARG A 360 -6.90 29.48 4.50
C ARG A 360 -6.48 28.90 5.84
N GLN A 361 -5.59 27.94 5.83
CA GLN A 361 -5.17 27.25 7.05
C GLN A 361 -3.79 26.61 6.87
N THR A 362 -3.15 26.37 8.01
CA THR A 362 -1.92 25.59 8.09
C THR A 362 -2.19 24.40 9.01
N ARG A 363 -1.74 23.22 8.61
CA ARG A 363 -1.74 22.03 9.44
C ARG A 363 -0.33 21.63 9.79
N GLU A 364 -0.12 21.30 11.06
CA GLU A 364 1.15 20.81 11.58
C GLU A 364 0.95 19.41 12.15
N TYR A 365 1.90 18.51 11.88
CA TYR A 365 1.85 17.11 12.26
C TYR A 365 3.01 16.78 13.19
N GLY A 366 2.70 16.18 14.34
CA GLY A 366 3.69 15.71 15.30
C GLY A 366 3.79 14.20 15.29
N TYR A 367 5.01 13.66 15.43
CA TYR A 367 5.29 12.24 15.36
C TYR A 367 6.05 11.74 16.59
N SER A 368 5.81 10.48 16.95
CA SER A 368 6.56 9.77 17.98
C SER A 368 7.95 9.33 17.45
N ALA A 369 8.78 8.82 18.34
CA ALA A 369 10.08 8.23 17.99
C ALA A 369 9.96 7.02 17.04
N THR A 370 8.80 6.38 16.98
CA THR A 370 8.52 5.28 16.07
C THR A 370 7.83 5.72 14.76
N GLY A 371 7.70 7.03 14.52
CA GLY A 371 7.11 7.59 13.32
C GLY A 371 5.58 7.59 13.31
N ARG A 372 4.94 7.41 14.46
CA ARG A 372 3.49 7.42 14.57
C ARG A 372 2.98 8.83 14.80
N LEU A 373 1.83 9.16 14.19
CA LEU A 373 1.20 10.46 14.36
C LEU A 373 0.72 10.65 15.80
N GLU A 374 1.20 11.70 16.47
CA GLU A 374 0.83 12.07 17.86
C GLU A 374 -0.13 13.25 17.93
N SER A 375 -0.09 14.14 16.94
CA SER A 375 -0.95 15.32 16.94
C SER A 375 -1.14 15.90 15.56
N VAL A 376 -2.29 16.53 15.36
CA VAL A 376 -2.58 17.41 14.22
C VAL A 376 -3.04 18.75 14.78
N ARG A 377 -2.32 19.82 14.45
CA ARG A 377 -2.66 21.18 14.80
C ARG A 377 -3.14 21.92 13.57
N THR A 378 -4.33 22.50 13.64
CA THR A 378 -4.89 23.33 12.58
C THR A 378 -4.88 24.78 13.01
N LEU A 379 -4.20 25.62 12.21
CA LEU A 379 -4.08 27.06 12.43
C LEU A 379 -4.80 27.80 11.29
N ALA A 380 -5.69 28.70 11.64
CA ALA A 380 -6.38 29.60 10.71
C ALA A 380 -6.58 30.95 11.42
N PRO A 381 -6.99 32.04 10.72
CA PRO A 381 -7.42 33.24 11.40
C PRO A 381 -8.50 32.87 12.43
N ASP A 382 -8.34 33.25 13.66
CA ASP A 382 -9.26 32.98 14.77
C ASP A 382 -9.44 31.49 15.14
N LEU A 383 -8.59 30.60 14.66
CA LEU A 383 -8.67 29.16 14.94
C LEU A 383 -7.29 28.57 15.25
N ASP A 384 -7.17 27.93 16.39
CA ASP A 384 -6.01 27.12 16.76
C ASP A 384 -6.51 25.89 17.49
N ILE A 385 -6.60 24.77 16.76
CA ILE A 385 -7.08 23.49 17.29
C ILE A 385 -5.97 22.46 17.17
N ARG A 386 -5.66 21.82 18.31
CA ARG A 386 -4.76 20.67 18.35
C ARG A 386 -5.56 19.42 18.72
N ILE A 387 -5.50 18.41 17.86
CA ILE A 387 -6.09 17.10 18.12
C ILE A 387 -4.96 16.12 18.45
N PRO A 388 -4.87 15.62 19.68
CA PRO A 388 -3.89 14.63 20.05
C PRO A 388 -4.33 13.23 19.61
N TYR A 389 -3.35 12.37 19.33
CA TYR A 389 -3.56 10.96 18.96
C TYR A 389 -2.68 10.10 19.85
N ALA A 390 -3.28 9.20 20.60
CA ALA A 390 -2.56 8.20 21.37
C ALA A 390 -2.63 6.85 20.67
N THR A 391 -1.56 6.08 20.76
CA THR A 391 -1.50 4.71 20.28
C THR A 391 -0.96 3.80 21.37
N ASP A 392 -1.37 2.53 21.34
CA ASP A 392 -0.76 1.51 22.17
C ASP A 392 0.64 1.16 21.63
N PRO A 393 1.43 0.38 22.37
CA PRO A 393 2.78 0.02 21.89
C PRO A 393 2.83 -0.66 20.54
N ALA A 394 1.79 -1.43 20.15
CA ALA A 394 1.71 -2.09 18.85
C ALA A 394 1.19 -1.19 17.72
N GLY A 395 0.76 0.05 18.01
CA GLY A 395 0.31 1.02 17.03
C GLY A 395 -1.21 1.15 16.89
N ASN A 396 -1.98 0.47 17.73
CA ASN A 396 -3.44 0.59 17.73
C ASN A 396 -3.85 1.90 18.40
N ARG A 397 -4.86 2.55 17.84
CA ARG A 397 -5.32 3.82 18.39
C ARG A 397 -5.99 3.65 19.75
N LEU A 398 -5.59 4.46 20.71
CA LEU A 398 -6.16 4.54 22.05
C LEU A 398 -6.95 5.84 22.24
N PRO A 399 -7.92 5.88 23.17
CA PRO A 399 -8.45 7.14 23.68
C PRO A 399 -7.32 7.99 24.25
N ASP A 400 -7.17 9.21 23.73
CA ASP A 400 -6.10 10.09 24.19
C ASP A 400 -6.35 10.57 25.61
N PRO A 401 -5.35 10.54 26.53
CA PRO A 401 -5.52 10.96 27.92
C PRO A 401 -5.92 12.41 28.11
N GLU A 402 -5.57 13.32 27.19
CA GLU A 402 -5.97 14.73 27.26
C GLU A 402 -7.47 14.89 27.01
N LEU A 403 -8.03 14.08 26.09
CA LEU A 403 -9.45 14.11 25.73
C LEU A 403 -10.29 13.16 26.60
N HIS A 404 -9.68 12.10 27.11
CA HIS A 404 -10.33 11.03 27.88
C HIS A 404 -9.52 10.71 29.13
N PRO A 405 -9.47 11.64 30.12
CA PRO A 405 -8.62 11.46 31.31
C PRO A 405 -9.08 10.29 32.20
N ASP A 406 -10.31 9.84 32.07
CA ASP A 406 -10.85 8.71 32.83
C ASP A 406 -10.54 7.34 32.23
N SER A 407 -9.96 7.29 31.04
CA SER A 407 -9.59 6.03 30.38
C SER A 407 -8.37 5.42 31.06
N THR A 408 -8.48 4.16 31.47
CA THR A 408 -7.38 3.37 32.02
C THR A 408 -6.78 2.42 31.00
N LEU A 409 -7.27 2.46 29.75
CA LEU A 409 -6.84 1.58 28.68
C LEU A 409 -5.41 1.89 28.24
N THR A 410 -4.54 0.87 28.20
CA THR A 410 -3.13 1.01 27.84
C THR A 410 -2.78 0.29 26.53
N ALA A 411 -3.59 -0.69 26.13
CA ALA A 411 -3.35 -1.49 24.93
C ALA A 411 -4.61 -2.23 24.49
N TRP A 412 -4.63 -2.63 23.22
CA TRP A 412 -5.58 -3.58 22.65
C TRP A 412 -4.86 -4.91 22.41
N PRO A 413 -4.92 -5.87 23.36
CA PRO A 413 -4.10 -7.09 23.29
C PRO A 413 -4.39 -7.97 22.07
N ASP A 414 -5.64 -7.96 21.58
CA ASP A 414 -6.05 -8.70 20.39
C ASP A 414 -5.84 -7.95 19.08
N ASN A 415 -5.20 -6.79 19.13
CA ASN A 415 -4.97 -5.93 17.97
C ASN A 415 -6.26 -5.40 17.32
N ARG A 416 -7.35 -5.36 18.07
CA ARG A 416 -8.66 -4.87 17.62
C ARG A 416 -9.09 -3.70 18.49
N ILE A 417 -9.43 -2.59 17.86
CA ILE A 417 -9.97 -1.42 18.56
C ILE A 417 -11.42 -1.70 18.92
N ALA A 418 -11.75 -1.73 20.22
CA ALA A 418 -13.12 -1.95 20.68
C ALA A 418 -13.90 -0.66 20.85
N GLU A 419 -13.21 0.47 21.06
CA GLU A 419 -13.86 1.78 21.19
C GLU A 419 -12.89 2.92 20.83
N ASP A 420 -13.46 4.03 20.38
CA ASP A 420 -12.74 5.31 20.23
C ASP A 420 -13.58 6.46 20.82
N ALA A 421 -13.23 7.71 20.47
CA ALA A 421 -13.94 8.89 21.00
C ALA A 421 -15.42 8.95 20.58
N HIS A 422 -15.78 8.31 19.47
CA HIS A 422 -17.08 8.47 18.82
C HIS A 422 -17.90 7.19 18.76
N TYR A 423 -17.26 6.01 18.77
CA TYR A 423 -17.89 4.74 18.48
C TYR A 423 -17.45 3.62 19.41
N VAL A 424 -18.32 2.63 19.54
CA VAL A 424 -18.01 1.31 20.09
C VAL A 424 -18.10 0.31 18.93
N TYR A 425 -17.12 -0.58 18.84
CA TYR A 425 -16.98 -1.55 17.75
C TYR A 425 -17.18 -2.97 18.26
N HIS A 426 -17.90 -3.78 17.49
CA HIS A 426 -18.07 -5.21 17.75
C HIS A 426 -17.62 -6.02 16.55
N TYR A 427 -16.99 -7.15 16.84
CA TYR A 427 -16.43 -8.05 15.83
C TYR A 427 -17.03 -9.43 15.99
N ASP A 428 -17.11 -10.17 14.88
CA ASP A 428 -17.51 -11.57 14.90
C ASP A 428 -16.32 -12.49 15.20
N GLU A 429 -16.58 -13.80 15.19
CA GLU A 429 -15.56 -14.83 15.46
C GLU A 429 -14.45 -14.87 14.41
N TYR A 430 -14.67 -14.33 13.20
CA TYR A 430 -13.68 -14.23 12.13
C TYR A 430 -12.89 -12.91 12.15
N GLY A 431 -13.13 -12.04 13.13
CA GLY A 431 -12.44 -10.77 13.24
C GLY A 431 -12.99 -9.66 12.35
N ARG A 432 -14.19 -9.85 11.77
CA ARG A 432 -14.83 -8.86 10.92
C ARG A 432 -15.65 -7.89 11.76
N LEU A 433 -15.60 -6.61 11.41
CA LEU A 433 -16.43 -5.59 12.07
C LEU A 433 -17.91 -5.82 11.72
N THR A 434 -18.73 -6.15 12.71
CA THR A 434 -20.18 -6.40 12.52
C THR A 434 -21.04 -5.23 12.94
N GLU A 435 -20.63 -4.48 13.95
CA GLU A 435 -21.39 -3.36 14.46
C GLU A 435 -20.49 -2.20 14.84
N LYS A 436 -20.99 -1.00 14.61
CA LYS A 436 -20.39 0.25 15.03
C LYS A 436 -21.49 1.14 15.57
N THR A 437 -21.45 1.43 16.87
CA THR A 437 -22.48 2.18 17.59
C THR A 437 -21.95 3.51 18.06
N ASP A 438 -22.71 4.59 17.85
CA ASP A 438 -22.37 5.92 18.36
C ASP A 438 -22.26 5.92 19.89
N ARG A 439 -21.18 6.52 20.39
CA ARG A 439 -21.05 6.76 21.83
C ARG A 439 -21.85 8.00 22.23
N ILE A 440 -22.57 7.88 23.34
CA ILE A 440 -23.30 8.99 23.93
C ILE A 440 -22.41 9.59 25.03
N PRO A 441 -22.05 10.89 24.95
CA PRO A 441 -21.28 11.54 25.99
C PRO A 441 -21.99 11.46 27.35
N THR A 442 -21.24 11.29 28.42
CA THR A 442 -21.77 11.23 29.78
C THR A 442 -22.58 12.50 30.08
N GLY A 443 -23.82 12.34 30.56
CA GLY A 443 -24.72 13.46 30.92
C GLY A 443 -25.57 14.00 29.76
N VAL A 444 -25.45 13.45 28.59
CA VAL A 444 -26.32 13.77 27.45
C VAL A 444 -27.42 12.72 27.35
N ILE A 445 -28.69 13.16 27.45
CA ILE A 445 -29.83 12.28 27.19
C ILE A 445 -30.20 12.45 25.72
N ARG A 446 -30.07 11.36 24.95
CA ARG A 446 -30.60 11.32 23.58
C ARG A 446 -32.09 11.05 23.62
N THR A 447 -32.83 11.80 22.82
CA THR A 447 -34.26 11.59 22.59
C THR A 447 -34.51 10.73 21.35
N ASP A 448 -33.49 10.47 20.55
CA ASP A 448 -33.51 9.60 19.39
C ASP A 448 -32.72 8.29 19.66
N ASP A 449 -33.07 7.24 18.96
CA ASP A 449 -32.44 5.93 19.12
C ASP A 449 -30.94 5.96 18.84
N GLU A 450 -30.19 5.08 19.51
CA GLU A 450 -28.78 4.88 19.23
C GLU A 450 -28.56 4.57 17.74
N ARG A 451 -27.60 5.25 17.13
CA ARG A 451 -27.25 5.01 15.75
C ARG A 451 -26.27 3.84 15.69
N THR A 452 -26.76 2.70 15.25
CA THR A 452 -25.95 1.52 15.07
C THR A 452 -25.81 1.20 13.60
N HIS A 453 -24.57 1.05 13.17
CA HIS A 453 -24.23 0.56 11.85
C HIS A 453 -24.01 -0.94 11.93
N HIS A 454 -24.66 -1.68 11.04
CA HIS A 454 -24.48 -3.13 10.89
C HIS A 454 -23.81 -3.44 9.57
N TYR A 455 -22.81 -4.30 9.62
CA TYR A 455 -22.04 -4.72 8.46
C TYR A 455 -22.26 -6.21 8.21
N HIS A 456 -22.62 -6.54 6.99
CA HIS A 456 -22.95 -7.91 6.59
C HIS A 456 -21.95 -8.43 5.57
N TYR A 457 -21.52 -9.66 5.75
CA TYR A 457 -20.48 -10.26 4.95
C TYR A 457 -20.95 -11.57 4.32
N ASP A 458 -20.41 -11.87 3.14
CA ASP A 458 -20.57 -13.19 2.55
C ASP A 458 -19.59 -14.20 3.17
N SER A 459 -19.67 -15.46 2.70
CA SER A 459 -18.80 -16.54 3.17
C SER A 459 -17.31 -16.34 2.82
N GLN A 460 -16.99 -15.33 2.02
CA GLN A 460 -15.64 -15.00 1.58
C GLN A 460 -15.10 -13.74 2.26
N HIS A 461 -15.72 -13.32 3.36
CA HIS A 461 -15.36 -12.13 4.14
C HIS A 461 -15.48 -10.81 3.39
N ARG A 462 -16.28 -10.77 2.30
CA ARG A 462 -16.55 -9.53 1.57
C ARG A 462 -17.76 -8.84 2.17
N LEU A 463 -17.66 -7.52 2.37
CA LEU A 463 -18.81 -6.71 2.79
C LEU A 463 -19.85 -6.67 1.66
N VAL A 464 -21.05 -7.17 1.90
CA VAL A 464 -22.11 -7.24 0.90
C VAL A 464 -23.17 -6.16 1.08
N PHE A 465 -23.50 -5.77 2.31
CA PHE A 465 -24.31 -4.59 2.56
C PHE A 465 -24.12 -4.04 3.97
N HIS A 466 -24.53 -2.80 4.13
CA HIS A 466 -24.50 -2.03 5.36
C HIS A 466 -25.89 -1.52 5.66
N THR A 467 -26.32 -1.69 6.89
CA THR A 467 -27.59 -1.14 7.37
C THR A 467 -27.32 -0.18 8.53
N ARG A 468 -28.13 0.85 8.63
CA ARG A 468 -28.09 1.80 9.73
C ARG A 468 -29.47 1.86 10.36
N ILE A 469 -29.52 1.59 11.64
CA ILE A 469 -30.72 1.70 12.45
C ILE A 469 -30.67 3.03 13.15
N GLN A 470 -31.74 3.83 12.99
CA GLN A 470 -31.89 5.12 13.67
C GLN A 470 -32.82 4.96 14.86
#